data_6dc7d9c11df299b5e6a2e8647a1092cd
#
_entry.id   6dc7d9c11df299b5e6a2e8647a1092cd
#
_cell.length_a   1.000
_cell.length_b   1.000
_cell.length_c   1.000
_cell.angle_alpha   90.00
_cell.angle_beta   90.00
_cell.angle_gamma   90.00
#
_symmetry.space_group_name_H-M   'P 1'
#
loop_
_entity.id
_entity.type
_entity.pdbx_description
1 polymer ?
#
loop_
_entity_poly.entity_id
_entity_poly.type
_entity_poly.pdbx_seq_one_letter_code
_entity_poly.pdbx_strand_id
1 'polypeptide(L)'
;ADILKSHILFAEWLATDTNCSGAVRLWAEEDGETTNAFLRELIVAAREAAPVRGREYEVIFGELLADAVVRSTCTRQSRLHIWGPLESRLQQAELIIVGGLNEGIWPRHADANAWLSRPMRQSLGVPATEQTVGLSAHNFSQLFCAPNVVLIRSAKNAGTETVPSRWLVRLEAVLHRVGLAQRIDCSTHWIALSALLDKNCSPQKQIKPPSPRPPLAARPRRMSVSRIEQWIQNPYDIFARDILHLRPLDPIDAAPDAIDYGNAIHAALDRFVRKYPSKLPRQALDDLLTIGKDCFGAAIANPNVRTFWWPRFERIADWFITLERNRRFDLIESFTERTGQLEINAPGGTFTLTAKADRIDRHVNGGLYIIDYKTGVLPSKTKILSGEAPQLPLEAAIANSGGFEDLNSGLSRALVYVRLDGGDPAGEWRVIEKNVPALAEQALSGVAALVGAFDNDSTPYHAVPAPDRGLQYGNYQHLARVLEWSSGGEDK
;
A
#
# COMPACT_ATOMS: atom_id res chain seq x y z
N ALA A 1 3.97 14.27 -28.65
CA ALA A 1 3.18 15.51 -28.77
C ALA A 1 1.69 15.30 -28.43
N ASP A 2 1.05 14.23 -28.91
CA ASP A 2 -0.41 14.06 -28.78
C ASP A 2 -0.85 13.71 -27.37
N ILE A 3 -0.11 12.84 -26.66
CA ILE A 3 -0.34 12.55 -25.24
C ILE A 3 -0.27 13.83 -24.39
N LEU A 4 0.74 14.68 -24.64
CA LEU A 4 0.91 15.94 -23.93
C LEU A 4 -0.27 16.89 -24.15
N LYS A 5 -0.75 17.02 -25.40
CA LYS A 5 -1.93 17.84 -25.71
C LYS A 5 -3.19 17.31 -25.03
N SER A 6 -3.37 15.98 -25.05
CA SER A 6 -4.51 15.36 -24.37
C SER A 6 -4.45 15.56 -22.85
N HIS A 7 -3.25 15.51 -22.26
CA HIS A 7 -3.03 15.80 -20.85
C HIS A 7 -3.41 17.25 -20.50
N ILE A 8 -2.96 18.22 -21.32
CA ILE A 8 -3.29 19.64 -21.12
C ILE A 8 -4.81 19.86 -21.20
N LEU A 9 -5.46 19.32 -22.23
CA LEU A 9 -6.92 19.44 -22.39
C LEU A 9 -7.68 18.79 -21.23
N PHE A 10 -7.22 17.64 -20.74
CA PHE A 10 -7.80 16.99 -19.58
C PHE A 10 -7.62 17.82 -18.30
N ALA A 11 -6.44 18.38 -18.08
CA ALA A 11 -6.16 19.23 -16.92
C ALA A 11 -7.02 20.50 -16.94
N GLU A 12 -7.18 21.14 -18.10
CA GLU A 12 -8.08 22.29 -18.28
C GLU A 12 -9.55 21.92 -18.04
N TRP A 13 -9.98 20.76 -18.54
CA TRP A 13 -11.33 20.26 -18.29
C TRP A 13 -11.57 20.00 -16.81
N LEU A 14 -10.62 19.36 -16.13
CA LEU A 14 -10.70 19.06 -14.70
C LEU A 14 -10.73 20.33 -13.83
N ALA A 15 -9.99 21.36 -14.22
CA ALA A 15 -9.91 22.63 -13.51
C ALA A 15 -11.14 23.54 -13.78
N THR A 16 -12.02 23.21 -14.72
CA THR A 16 -13.21 23.98 -15.06
C THR A 16 -14.27 23.83 -13.98
N ASP A 17 -14.86 24.95 -13.56
CA ASP A 17 -16.03 24.98 -12.69
C ASP A 17 -17.19 25.78 -13.35
N THR A 18 -18.28 25.97 -12.60
CA THR A 18 -19.47 26.71 -13.07
C THR A 18 -19.21 28.20 -13.35
N ASN A 19 -18.14 28.78 -12.84
CA ASN A 19 -17.86 30.21 -12.87
C ASN A 19 -16.67 30.57 -13.78
N CYS A 20 -15.74 29.63 -14.00
CA CYS A 20 -14.49 29.90 -14.70
C CYS A 20 -14.03 28.70 -15.52
N SER A 21 -13.54 28.94 -16.74
CA SER A 21 -12.93 27.87 -17.55
C SER A 21 -11.59 27.45 -16.97
N GLY A 22 -11.27 26.14 -17.05
CA GLY A 22 -10.03 25.61 -16.54
C GLY A 22 -8.78 26.20 -17.18
N ALA A 23 -8.85 26.58 -18.45
CA ALA A 23 -7.75 27.28 -19.12
C ALA A 23 -7.42 28.62 -18.45
N VAL A 24 -8.42 29.38 -18.02
CA VAL A 24 -8.20 30.65 -17.30
C VAL A 24 -7.65 30.39 -15.89
N ARG A 25 -8.10 29.32 -15.22
CA ARG A 25 -7.65 29.00 -13.85
C ARG A 25 -6.25 28.44 -13.79
N LEU A 26 -5.94 27.46 -14.63
CA LEU A 26 -4.66 26.75 -14.60
C LEU A 26 -3.48 27.62 -15.00
N TRP A 27 -3.69 28.50 -15.97
CA TRP A 27 -2.61 29.30 -16.53
C TRP A 27 -2.58 30.73 -15.98
N ALA A 28 -3.34 30.99 -14.89
CA ALA A 28 -3.31 32.24 -14.16
C ALA A 28 -2.07 32.34 -13.27
N GLU A 29 -1.71 33.58 -12.93
CA GLU A 29 -0.61 33.93 -12.02
C GLU A 29 0.77 33.47 -12.52
N GLU A 30 1.83 33.77 -11.78
CA GLU A 30 3.21 33.49 -12.16
C GLU A 30 3.48 31.98 -12.38
N ASP A 31 2.86 31.13 -11.56
CA ASP A 31 3.01 29.67 -11.62
C ASP A 31 2.37 29.10 -12.89
N GLY A 32 1.14 29.56 -13.19
CA GLY A 32 0.40 29.16 -14.38
C GLY A 32 1.06 29.63 -15.67
N GLU A 33 1.51 30.89 -15.71
CA GLU A 33 2.22 31.44 -16.86
C GLU A 33 3.54 30.75 -17.14
N THR A 34 4.33 30.46 -16.09
CA THR A 34 5.59 29.74 -16.20
C THR A 34 5.37 28.30 -16.70
N THR A 35 4.38 27.62 -16.15
CA THR A 35 4.03 26.26 -16.58
C THR A 35 3.53 26.25 -18.03
N ASN A 36 2.72 27.21 -18.43
CA ASN A 36 2.25 27.35 -19.82
C ASN A 36 3.42 27.56 -20.80
N ALA A 37 4.37 28.44 -20.44
CA ALA A 37 5.55 28.66 -21.25
C ALA A 37 6.37 27.38 -21.42
N PHE A 38 6.64 26.66 -20.35
CA PHE A 38 7.33 25.37 -20.36
C PHE A 38 6.60 24.34 -21.25
N LEU A 39 5.27 24.20 -21.10
CA LEU A 39 4.48 23.25 -21.89
C LEU A 39 4.46 23.58 -23.38
N ARG A 40 4.48 24.87 -23.75
CA ARG A 40 4.59 25.28 -25.15
C ARG A 40 5.92 24.86 -25.77
N GLU A 41 7.04 25.06 -25.04
CA GLU A 41 8.36 24.60 -25.49
C GLU A 41 8.40 23.08 -25.58
N LEU A 42 7.84 22.38 -24.60
CA LEU A 42 7.78 20.93 -24.60
C LEU A 42 6.96 20.35 -25.75
N ILE A 43 5.83 20.99 -26.16
CA ILE A 43 5.03 20.60 -27.32
C ILE A 43 5.87 20.69 -28.60
N VAL A 44 6.67 21.73 -28.73
CA VAL A 44 7.56 21.91 -29.90
C VAL A 44 8.65 20.83 -29.92
N ALA A 45 9.35 20.66 -28.80
CA ALA A 45 10.41 19.66 -28.66
C ALA A 45 9.91 18.20 -28.85
N ALA A 46 8.71 17.91 -28.36
CA ALA A 46 8.09 16.58 -28.47
C ALA A 46 7.78 16.15 -29.93
N ARG A 47 7.87 17.04 -30.90
CA ARG A 47 7.72 16.68 -32.33
C ARG A 47 8.93 15.95 -32.86
N GLU A 48 10.11 16.25 -32.33
CA GLU A 48 11.40 15.65 -32.69
C GLU A 48 11.75 14.43 -31.81
N ALA A 49 11.00 14.20 -30.72
CA ALA A 49 11.24 13.11 -29.80
C ALA A 49 10.69 11.77 -30.34
N ALA A 50 11.35 10.68 -29.94
CA ALA A 50 10.88 9.33 -30.23
C ALA A 50 9.48 9.08 -29.60
N PRO A 51 8.66 8.20 -30.21
CA PRO A 51 7.36 7.83 -29.63
C PRO A 51 7.52 7.23 -28.23
N VAL A 52 6.72 7.72 -27.28
CA VAL A 52 6.72 7.32 -25.89
C VAL A 52 5.43 6.57 -25.57
N ARG A 53 5.51 5.48 -24.80
CA ARG A 53 4.32 4.74 -24.33
C ARG A 53 3.64 5.48 -23.17
N GLY A 54 2.33 5.29 -22.99
CA GLY A 54 1.56 6.02 -21.96
C GLY A 54 2.16 5.94 -20.55
N ARG A 55 2.63 4.78 -20.13
CA ARG A 55 3.27 4.60 -18.80
C ARG A 55 4.68 5.19 -18.66
N GLU A 56 5.37 5.45 -19.77
CA GLU A 56 6.70 6.10 -19.79
C GLU A 56 6.53 7.63 -19.75
N TYR A 57 5.40 8.12 -20.25
CA TYR A 57 5.09 9.54 -20.30
C TYR A 57 5.05 10.20 -18.91
N GLU A 58 4.43 9.56 -17.93
CA GLU A 58 4.33 10.09 -16.56
C GLU A 58 5.72 10.36 -15.96
N VAL A 59 6.61 9.38 -16.06
CA VAL A 59 7.98 9.48 -15.52
C VAL A 59 8.76 10.58 -16.25
N ILE A 60 8.73 10.59 -17.59
CA ILE A 60 9.46 11.58 -18.40
C ILE A 60 8.93 12.99 -18.14
N PHE A 61 7.60 13.14 -18.09
CA PHE A 61 6.97 14.43 -17.83
C PHE A 61 7.30 14.95 -16.43
N GLY A 62 7.27 14.09 -15.42
CA GLY A 62 7.62 14.42 -14.04
C GLY A 62 9.08 14.88 -13.90
N GLU A 63 10.03 14.17 -14.52
CA GLU A 63 11.45 14.54 -14.52
C GLU A 63 11.71 15.88 -15.23
N LEU A 64 11.06 16.11 -16.37
CA LEU A 64 11.20 17.37 -17.10
C LEU A 64 10.58 18.55 -16.35
N LEU A 65 9.46 18.32 -15.64
CA LEU A 65 8.79 19.36 -14.86
C LEU A 65 9.56 19.68 -13.58
N ALA A 66 10.27 18.72 -12.99
CA ALA A 66 11.05 18.90 -11.77
C ALA A 66 12.18 19.94 -11.90
N ASP A 67 12.68 20.16 -13.12
CA ASP A 67 13.69 21.19 -13.41
C ASP A 67 13.08 22.60 -13.56
N ALA A 68 11.75 22.70 -13.69
CA ALA A 68 11.08 23.99 -13.80
C ALA A 68 10.94 24.68 -12.43
N VAL A 69 11.53 25.84 -12.27
CA VAL A 69 11.48 26.60 -11.01
C VAL A 69 10.68 27.88 -11.20
N VAL A 70 9.59 28.01 -10.46
CA VAL A 70 8.84 29.27 -10.39
C VAL A 70 9.43 30.14 -9.31
N ARG A 71 9.81 31.37 -9.66
CA ARG A 71 10.30 32.37 -8.73
C ARG A 71 9.25 33.43 -8.51
N SER A 72 8.41 33.24 -7.49
CA SER A 72 7.41 34.24 -7.14
C SER A 72 8.05 35.56 -6.75
N THR A 73 7.56 36.61 -7.37
CA THR A 73 8.02 38.00 -7.09
C THR A 73 7.31 38.61 -5.88
N CYS A 74 6.16 38.05 -5.47
CA CYS A 74 5.26 38.66 -4.48
C CYS A 74 5.61 38.47 -3.00
N THR A 75 6.51 37.58 -2.60
CA THR A 75 6.79 37.23 -1.19
C THR A 75 8.18 37.63 -0.72
N ARG A 76 8.77 38.66 -1.27
CA ARG A 76 10.12 39.05 -0.83
C ARG A 76 10.06 39.79 0.50
N GLN A 77 10.27 39.04 1.56
CA GLN A 77 10.86 39.63 2.76
C GLN A 77 12.28 40.09 2.38
N SER A 78 12.42 41.40 2.03
CA SER A 78 13.68 41.96 1.55
C SER A 78 14.84 41.89 2.58
N ARG A 79 14.57 41.41 3.80
CA ARG A 79 15.54 41.27 4.89
C ARG A 79 15.98 39.83 5.16
N LEU A 80 15.30 38.83 4.58
CA LEU A 80 15.64 37.41 4.74
C LEU A 80 16.03 36.83 3.41
N HIS A 81 17.24 36.26 3.32
CA HIS A 81 17.78 35.63 2.13
C HIS A 81 18.21 34.21 2.45
N ILE A 82 17.93 33.27 1.54
CA ILE A 82 18.43 31.92 1.58
C ILE A 82 19.33 31.72 0.36
N TRP A 83 20.62 31.53 0.62
CA TRP A 83 21.62 31.43 -0.43
C TRP A 83 22.25 30.05 -0.47
N GLY A 84 22.46 29.53 -1.67
CA GLY A 84 23.39 28.44 -1.90
C GLY A 84 24.85 28.91 -1.82
N PRO A 85 25.84 27.98 -1.77
CA PRO A 85 27.25 28.34 -1.66
C PRO A 85 27.79 29.20 -2.82
N LEU A 86 27.19 29.13 -4.00
CA LEU A 86 27.57 29.98 -5.15
C LEU A 86 26.91 31.36 -5.06
N GLU A 87 25.66 31.41 -4.67
CA GLU A 87 24.84 32.63 -4.56
C GLU A 87 25.32 33.51 -3.42
N SER A 88 25.87 32.92 -2.35
CA SER A 88 26.37 33.65 -1.17
C SER A 88 27.67 34.43 -1.44
N ARG A 89 28.32 34.21 -2.58
CA ARG A 89 29.56 34.92 -2.92
C ARG A 89 29.30 36.41 -3.10
N LEU A 90 30.16 37.20 -2.50
CA LEU A 90 30.07 38.67 -2.53
C LEU A 90 28.79 39.26 -1.91
N GLN A 91 27.98 38.42 -1.25
CA GLN A 91 26.82 38.90 -0.49
C GLN A 91 27.23 39.24 0.94
N GLN A 92 26.54 40.24 1.49
CA GLN A 92 26.73 40.67 2.87
C GLN A 92 25.38 40.80 3.57
N ALA A 93 25.32 40.41 4.83
CA ALA A 93 24.17 40.54 5.69
C ALA A 93 24.61 40.89 7.11
N GLU A 94 23.72 41.47 7.89
CA GLU A 94 23.99 41.76 9.31
C GLU A 94 24.24 40.51 10.14
N LEU A 95 23.56 39.43 9.80
CA LEU A 95 23.73 38.09 10.39
C LEU A 95 23.77 37.05 9.28
N ILE A 96 24.80 36.23 9.29
CA ILE A 96 24.92 35.04 8.39
C ILE A 96 24.79 33.76 9.21
N ILE A 97 23.87 32.90 8.82
CA ILE A 97 23.68 31.58 9.40
C ILE A 97 24.19 30.53 8.40
N VAL A 98 25.26 29.85 8.73
CA VAL A 98 25.83 28.80 7.90
C VAL A 98 25.33 27.45 8.43
N GLY A 99 24.39 26.85 7.72
CA GLY A 99 23.74 25.59 8.07
C GLY A 99 24.37 24.36 7.41
N GLY A 100 24.09 23.19 7.97
CA GLY A 100 24.47 21.90 7.38
C GLY A 100 25.97 21.63 7.42
N LEU A 101 26.70 22.11 8.43
CA LEU A 101 28.15 21.93 8.58
C LEU A 101 28.56 20.49 8.96
N ASN A 102 28.07 19.54 8.18
CA ASN A 102 28.42 18.11 8.29
C ASN A 102 29.30 17.67 7.15
N GLU A 103 30.15 16.68 7.40
CA GLU A 103 30.98 16.06 6.35
C GLU A 103 30.09 15.43 5.27
N GLY A 104 30.43 15.64 4.00
CA GLY A 104 29.61 15.25 2.86
C GLY A 104 28.61 16.29 2.38
N ILE A 105 28.32 17.32 3.20
CA ILE A 105 27.56 18.51 2.82
C ILE A 105 28.55 19.69 2.64
N TRP A 106 29.45 19.88 3.61
CA TRP A 106 30.55 20.89 3.58
C TRP A 106 31.92 20.24 3.86
N PRO A 107 32.70 19.89 2.84
CA PRO A 107 32.43 19.95 1.40
C PRO A 107 31.46 18.86 0.95
N ARG A 108 30.77 19.11 -0.16
CA ARG A 108 29.95 18.08 -0.81
C ARG A 108 30.87 16.93 -1.25
N HIS A 109 30.36 15.72 -1.12
CA HIS A 109 31.09 14.56 -1.66
C HIS A 109 31.40 14.80 -3.14
N ALA A 110 32.62 14.61 -3.49
CA ALA A 110 33.02 14.68 -4.88
C ALA A 110 32.57 13.39 -5.56
N ASP A 111 31.64 13.50 -6.49
CA ASP A 111 31.22 12.35 -7.30
C ASP A 111 32.41 11.82 -8.08
N ALA A 112 32.85 10.61 -7.74
CA ALA A 112 33.75 9.84 -8.56
C ALA A 112 32.96 9.45 -9.83
N ASN A 113 33.04 10.27 -10.87
CA ASN A 113 32.42 9.96 -12.15
C ASN A 113 32.97 8.63 -12.66
N ALA A 114 32.11 7.62 -12.75
CA ALA A 114 32.49 6.27 -13.17
C ALA A 114 33.06 6.23 -14.63
N TRP A 115 32.73 7.24 -15.43
CA TRP A 115 33.09 7.30 -16.85
C TRP A 115 34.38 8.04 -17.13
N LEU A 116 34.83 8.94 -16.22
CA LEU A 116 35.99 9.79 -16.43
C LEU A 116 37.00 9.64 -15.30
N SER A 117 38.10 8.96 -15.54
CA SER A 117 39.23 8.90 -14.61
C SER A 117 39.85 10.29 -14.39
N ARG A 118 40.63 10.48 -13.31
CA ARG A 118 41.34 11.75 -13.04
C ARG A 118 42.22 12.23 -14.22
N PRO A 119 43.05 11.37 -14.84
CA PRO A 119 43.84 11.79 -16.02
C PRO A 119 42.96 12.21 -17.21
N MET A 120 41.84 11.50 -17.45
CA MET A 120 40.91 11.87 -18.53
C MET A 120 40.24 13.23 -18.27
N ARG A 121 39.83 13.50 -17.03
CA ARG A 121 39.31 14.82 -16.66
C ARG A 121 40.33 15.93 -16.90
N GLN A 122 41.55 15.70 -16.48
CA GLN A 122 42.65 16.65 -16.67
C GLN A 122 42.94 16.92 -18.14
N SER A 123 42.99 15.89 -18.99
CA SER A 123 43.20 16.03 -20.43
C SER A 123 42.05 16.76 -21.15
N LEU A 124 40.82 16.65 -20.62
CA LEU A 124 39.62 17.32 -21.15
C LEU A 124 39.42 18.74 -20.56
N GLY A 125 40.28 19.20 -19.67
CA GLY A 125 40.13 20.49 -19.01
C GLY A 125 38.94 20.56 -18.03
N VAL A 126 38.40 19.39 -17.61
CA VAL A 126 37.32 19.33 -16.64
C VAL A 126 37.88 19.59 -15.23
N PRO A 127 37.24 20.44 -14.40
CA PRO A 127 37.74 20.77 -13.07
C PRO A 127 38.04 19.54 -12.22
N ALA A 128 39.19 19.53 -11.59
CA ALA A 128 39.55 18.47 -10.65
C ALA A 128 38.69 18.48 -9.42
N THR A 129 38.46 17.32 -8.83
CA THR A 129 37.67 17.16 -7.58
C THR A 129 38.22 18.03 -6.45
N GLU A 130 39.53 18.19 -6.37
CA GLU A 130 40.25 19.01 -5.41
C GLU A 130 39.90 20.49 -5.54
N GLN A 131 39.57 20.99 -6.73
CA GLN A 131 39.14 22.38 -6.95
C GLN A 131 37.75 22.61 -6.31
N THR A 132 36.87 21.63 -6.36
CA THR A 132 35.52 21.71 -5.71
C THR A 132 35.68 21.83 -4.20
N VAL A 133 36.59 21.04 -3.62
CA VAL A 133 36.88 21.10 -2.18
C VAL A 133 37.54 22.46 -1.82
N GLY A 134 38.50 22.94 -2.64
CA GLY A 134 39.12 24.25 -2.45
C GLY A 134 38.11 25.39 -2.54
N LEU A 135 37.18 25.31 -3.46
CA LEU A 135 36.08 26.27 -3.61
C LEU A 135 35.13 26.29 -2.43
N SER A 136 34.81 25.11 -1.89
CA SER A 136 34.02 24.98 -0.65
C SER A 136 34.75 25.62 0.55
N ALA A 137 36.05 25.42 0.67
CA ALA A 137 36.87 26.04 1.71
C ALA A 137 36.88 27.58 1.57
N HIS A 138 36.98 28.09 0.36
CA HIS A 138 36.91 29.53 0.10
C HIS A 138 35.56 30.10 0.47
N ASN A 139 34.46 29.48 0.05
CA ASN A 139 33.12 29.91 0.39
C ASN A 139 32.89 29.92 1.92
N PHE A 140 33.33 28.85 2.60
CA PHE A 140 33.24 28.79 4.08
C PHE A 140 34.05 29.93 4.74
N SER A 141 35.28 30.16 4.32
CA SER A 141 36.12 31.24 4.86
C SER A 141 35.49 32.62 4.65
N GLN A 142 34.92 32.85 3.48
CA GLN A 142 34.26 34.11 3.16
C GLN A 142 33.04 34.37 4.06
N LEU A 143 32.20 33.37 4.22
CA LEU A 143 31.00 33.44 5.09
C LEU A 143 31.39 33.58 6.55
N PHE A 144 32.40 32.84 7.00
CA PHE A 144 32.89 32.90 8.40
C PHE A 144 33.50 34.23 8.78
N CYS A 145 34.06 34.97 7.83
CA CYS A 145 34.65 36.29 8.07
C CYS A 145 33.61 37.44 8.12
N ALA A 146 32.32 37.14 8.03
CA ALA A 146 31.29 38.17 8.22
C ALA A 146 31.22 38.69 9.67
N PRO A 147 30.69 39.92 9.91
CA PRO A 147 30.66 40.51 11.25
C PRO A 147 29.94 39.67 12.31
N ASN A 148 28.82 39.06 11.97
CA ASN A 148 28.05 38.21 12.87
C ASN A 148 27.71 36.92 12.15
N VAL A 149 28.18 35.79 12.69
CA VAL A 149 28.04 34.45 12.08
C VAL A 149 27.56 33.44 13.11
N VAL A 150 26.57 32.65 12.73
CA VAL A 150 26.14 31.47 13.48
C VAL A 150 26.41 30.24 12.65
N LEU A 151 27.15 29.29 13.20
CA LEU A 151 27.50 28.01 12.57
C LEU A 151 26.59 26.90 13.13
N ILE A 152 25.89 26.19 12.26
CA ILE A 152 24.93 25.15 12.65
C ILE A 152 25.24 23.83 11.94
N ARG A 153 25.21 22.73 12.72
CA ARG A 153 25.24 21.38 12.19
C ARG A 153 24.20 20.51 12.84
N SER A 154 23.79 19.45 12.14
CA SER A 154 22.96 18.40 12.72
C SER A 154 23.85 17.40 13.45
N ALA A 155 23.56 17.06 14.71
CA ALA A 155 24.26 16.00 15.42
C ALA A 155 23.83 14.61 14.94
N LYS A 156 22.56 14.47 14.50
CA LYS A 156 21.99 13.24 13.94
C LYS A 156 21.21 13.55 12.68
N ASN A 157 21.19 12.61 11.76
CA ASN A 157 20.35 12.62 10.56
C ASN A 157 19.59 11.27 10.47
N ALA A 158 18.27 11.29 10.45
CA ALA A 158 17.43 10.08 10.49
C ALA A 158 17.86 9.06 11.58
N GLY A 159 18.16 9.56 12.80
CA GLY A 159 18.59 8.73 13.92
C GLY A 159 20.09 8.35 13.95
N THR A 160 20.80 8.52 12.84
CA THR A 160 22.25 8.19 12.72
C THR A 160 23.11 9.40 13.06
N GLU A 161 24.16 9.20 13.85
CA GLU A 161 25.14 10.24 14.21
C GLU A 161 25.88 10.74 12.96
N THR A 162 26.08 12.07 12.90
CA THR A 162 26.75 12.72 11.77
C THR A 162 28.16 13.14 12.18
N VAL A 163 29.05 13.22 11.18
CA VAL A 163 30.42 13.71 11.36
C VAL A 163 30.43 15.23 11.12
N PRO A 164 31.06 16.05 12.00
CA PRO A 164 31.23 17.47 11.74
C PRO A 164 32.03 17.72 10.47
N SER A 165 31.70 18.81 9.76
CA SER A 165 32.48 19.26 8.61
C SER A 165 33.97 19.44 8.99
N ARG A 166 34.88 19.05 8.12
CA ARG A 166 36.31 19.28 8.29
C ARG A 166 36.69 20.76 8.49
N TRP A 167 35.88 21.66 7.97
CA TRP A 167 36.06 23.10 8.17
C TRP A 167 35.77 23.49 9.62
N LEU A 168 34.74 22.92 10.20
CA LEU A 168 34.37 23.15 11.59
C LEU A 168 35.42 22.55 12.53
N VAL A 169 35.84 21.30 12.31
CA VAL A 169 36.89 20.63 13.10
C VAL A 169 38.20 21.45 13.07
N ARG A 170 38.57 21.97 11.90
CA ARG A 170 39.79 22.80 11.77
C ARG A 170 39.65 24.13 12.52
N LEU A 171 38.47 24.77 12.46
CA LEU A 171 38.20 25.99 13.19
C LEU A 171 38.26 25.74 14.70
N GLU A 172 37.62 24.70 15.20
CA GLU A 172 37.65 24.30 16.62
C GLU A 172 39.08 24.10 17.12
N ALA A 173 39.93 23.40 16.35
CA ALA A 173 41.34 23.21 16.69
C ALA A 173 42.12 24.53 16.82
N VAL A 174 41.84 25.52 15.95
CA VAL A 174 42.45 26.84 16.05
C VAL A 174 41.93 27.60 17.28
N LEU A 175 40.64 27.58 17.55
CA LEU A 175 40.00 28.23 18.68
C LEU A 175 40.48 27.65 20.01
N HIS A 176 40.64 26.32 20.10
CA HIS A 176 41.27 25.69 21.29
C HIS A 176 42.67 26.16 21.53
N ARG A 177 43.48 26.27 20.47
CA ARG A 177 44.88 26.71 20.59
C ARG A 177 45.01 28.16 21.07
N VAL A 178 44.06 29.03 20.74
CA VAL A 178 44.05 30.44 21.19
C VAL A 178 43.19 30.69 22.43
N GLY A 179 42.62 29.63 23.05
CA GLY A 179 41.85 29.73 24.29
C GLY A 179 40.44 30.36 24.11
N LEU A 180 39.89 30.39 22.93
CA LEU A 180 38.59 31.01 22.62
C LEU A 180 37.44 30.04 22.46
N ALA A 181 37.69 28.74 22.46
CA ALA A 181 36.67 27.74 22.19
C ALA A 181 35.41 27.84 23.08
N GLN A 182 35.60 28.04 24.38
CA GLN A 182 34.47 28.17 25.34
C GLN A 182 33.66 29.48 25.18
N ARG A 183 34.22 30.51 24.56
CA ARG A 183 33.54 31.78 24.39
C ARG A 183 32.58 31.82 23.21
N ILE A 184 32.66 30.83 22.34
CA ILE A 184 31.91 30.80 21.07
C ILE A 184 30.77 29.75 21.14
N ASP A 185 30.82 28.83 22.09
CA ASP A 185 29.73 27.85 22.26
C ASP A 185 28.49 28.53 22.88
N CYS A 186 27.49 28.75 22.04
CA CYS A 186 26.14 29.22 22.44
C CYS A 186 25.04 28.23 22.06
N SER A 187 25.41 26.98 21.82
CA SER A 187 24.48 25.91 21.36
C SER A 187 23.30 25.72 22.31
N THR A 188 23.53 25.75 23.62
CA THR A 188 22.47 25.59 24.64
C THR A 188 21.39 26.66 24.53
N HIS A 189 21.75 27.91 24.22
CA HIS A 189 20.80 29.02 24.07
C HIS A 189 19.88 28.79 22.85
N TRP A 190 20.44 28.47 21.69
CA TRP A 190 19.68 28.27 20.45
C TRP A 190 18.83 26.99 20.50
N ILE A 191 19.34 25.91 21.07
CA ILE A 191 18.58 24.70 21.30
C ILE A 191 17.41 24.93 22.26
N ALA A 192 17.61 25.71 23.31
CA ALA A 192 16.53 26.06 24.23
C ALA A 192 15.44 26.89 23.56
N LEU A 193 15.81 27.85 22.67
CA LEU A 193 14.86 28.62 21.89
C LEU A 193 14.06 27.72 20.92
N SER A 194 14.71 26.82 20.23
CA SER A 194 14.06 25.81 19.36
C SER A 194 13.07 24.97 20.17
N ALA A 195 13.49 24.44 21.32
CA ALA A 195 12.61 23.67 22.20
C ALA A 195 11.40 24.47 22.72
N LEU A 196 11.55 25.79 22.89
CA LEU A 196 10.43 26.66 23.27
C LEU A 196 9.42 26.83 22.12
N LEU A 197 9.88 26.88 20.88
CA LEU A 197 8.98 26.92 19.70
C LEU A 197 8.20 25.61 19.55
N ASP A 198 8.85 24.48 19.83
CA ASP A 198 8.22 23.15 19.76
C ASP A 198 7.35 22.85 21.00
N LYS A 199 7.47 23.66 22.04
CA LYS A 199 6.71 23.45 23.28
C LYS A 199 5.24 23.69 23.06
N ASN A 200 4.46 22.62 23.06
CA ASN A 200 3.02 22.70 22.98
C ASN A 200 2.45 23.38 24.23
N CYS A 201 1.78 24.55 24.05
CA CYS A 201 1.14 25.25 25.14
C CYS A 201 -0.09 24.53 25.70
N SER A 202 -0.60 23.53 24.99
CA SER A 202 -1.72 22.68 25.41
C SER A 202 -1.21 21.36 25.98
N PRO A 203 -1.82 20.84 27.06
CA PRO A 203 -1.45 19.54 27.58
C PRO A 203 -1.61 18.46 26.49
N GLN A 204 -0.57 17.71 26.23
CA GLN A 204 -0.60 16.62 25.27
C GLN A 204 -1.63 15.58 25.73
N LYS A 205 -2.69 15.42 24.97
CA LYS A 205 -3.69 14.39 25.21
C LYS A 205 -3.30 13.16 24.43
N GLN A 206 -3.03 12.08 25.14
CA GLN A 206 -2.75 10.81 24.49
C GLN A 206 -3.94 10.38 23.61
N ILE A 207 -3.67 10.14 22.35
CA ILE A 207 -4.69 9.66 21.40
C ILE A 207 -5.01 8.22 21.75
N LYS A 208 -6.31 7.95 21.92
CA LYS A 208 -6.81 6.59 22.16
C LYS A 208 -7.27 5.95 20.85
N PRO A 209 -7.23 4.61 20.75
CA PRO A 209 -7.81 3.91 19.61
C PRO A 209 -9.25 4.36 19.38
N PRO A 210 -9.65 4.66 18.14
CA PRO A 210 -11.03 5.02 17.85
C PRO A 210 -11.98 3.86 18.16
N SER A 211 -13.10 4.19 18.77
CA SER A 211 -14.11 3.23 19.19
C SER A 211 -15.53 3.78 18.92
N PRO A 212 -15.90 3.95 17.64
CA PRO A 212 -17.18 4.52 17.26
C PRO A 212 -18.34 3.63 17.69
N ARG A 213 -19.48 4.27 18.01
CA ARG A 213 -20.72 3.62 18.39
C ARG A 213 -21.85 4.12 17.50
N PRO A 214 -21.98 3.58 16.29
CA PRO A 214 -23.06 3.97 15.40
C PRO A 214 -24.41 3.52 15.96
N PRO A 215 -25.51 4.23 15.66
CA PRO A 215 -26.85 3.85 16.09
C PRO A 215 -27.23 2.48 15.51
N LEU A 216 -28.08 1.72 16.21
CA LEU A 216 -28.49 0.36 15.80
C LEU A 216 -29.03 0.30 14.37
N ALA A 217 -29.81 1.30 13.97
CA ALA A 217 -30.38 1.38 12.62
C ALA A 217 -29.33 1.44 11.49
N ALA A 218 -28.10 1.91 11.79
CA ALA A 218 -27.00 1.97 10.82
C ALA A 218 -26.16 0.69 10.83
N ARG A 219 -26.34 -0.21 11.78
CA ARG A 219 -25.56 -1.43 11.88
C ARG A 219 -26.03 -2.46 10.85
N PRO A 220 -25.10 -3.16 10.17
CA PRO A 220 -25.45 -4.07 9.08
C PRO A 220 -26.28 -5.26 9.58
N ARG A 221 -27.34 -5.60 8.84
CA ARG A 221 -28.21 -6.76 9.08
C ARG A 221 -28.00 -7.90 8.08
N ARG A 222 -27.03 -7.72 7.17
CA ARG A 222 -26.67 -8.73 6.17
C ARG A 222 -25.15 -8.70 5.97
N MET A 223 -24.50 -9.85 6.10
CA MET A 223 -23.06 -9.99 5.88
C MET A 223 -22.71 -11.33 5.27
N SER A 224 -21.60 -11.36 4.50
CA SER A 224 -21.03 -12.62 4.02
C SER A 224 -20.17 -13.30 5.08
N VAL A 225 -19.98 -14.61 4.95
CA VAL A 225 -19.14 -15.41 5.85
C VAL A 225 -17.70 -14.86 5.93
N SER A 226 -17.13 -14.39 4.82
CA SER A 226 -15.81 -13.76 4.80
C SER A 226 -15.77 -12.42 5.56
N ARG A 227 -16.89 -11.68 5.61
CA ARG A 227 -17.01 -10.45 6.40
C ARG A 227 -17.12 -10.71 7.90
N ILE A 228 -17.74 -11.82 8.30
CA ILE A 228 -17.76 -12.24 9.69
C ILE A 228 -16.34 -12.44 10.21
N GLU A 229 -15.46 -13.07 9.43
CA GLU A 229 -14.05 -13.21 9.80
C GLU A 229 -13.37 -11.85 10.00
N GLN A 230 -13.58 -10.90 9.08
CA GLN A 230 -13.08 -9.53 9.23
C GLN A 230 -13.65 -8.82 10.46
N TRP A 231 -14.95 -9.00 10.75
CA TRP A 231 -15.59 -8.41 11.92
C TRP A 231 -14.98 -8.91 13.23
N ILE A 232 -14.70 -10.21 13.33
CA ILE A 232 -14.02 -10.80 14.49
C ILE A 232 -12.62 -10.21 14.66
N GLN A 233 -11.89 -10.04 13.56
CA GLN A 233 -10.50 -9.58 13.60
C GLN A 233 -10.37 -8.07 13.85
N ASN A 234 -11.19 -7.25 13.21
CA ASN A 234 -11.14 -5.79 13.34
C ASN A 234 -12.53 -5.16 13.11
N PRO A 235 -13.31 -4.93 14.17
CA PRO A 235 -14.63 -4.32 14.05
C PRO A 235 -14.62 -2.94 13.37
N TYR A 236 -13.54 -2.17 13.52
CA TYR A 236 -13.43 -0.86 12.90
C TYR A 236 -13.47 -0.90 11.37
N ASP A 237 -12.95 -1.95 10.74
CA ASP A 237 -13.03 -2.12 9.28
C ASP A 237 -14.48 -2.27 8.81
N ILE A 238 -15.33 -2.95 9.59
CA ILE A 238 -16.76 -3.06 9.33
C ILE A 238 -17.43 -1.69 9.47
N PHE A 239 -17.07 -0.91 10.50
CA PHE A 239 -17.58 0.45 10.65
C PHE A 239 -17.22 1.33 9.44
N ALA A 240 -15.96 1.33 9.03
CA ALA A 240 -15.52 2.16 7.92
C ALA A 240 -16.16 1.73 6.59
N ARG A 241 -16.21 0.44 6.32
CA ARG A 241 -16.63 -0.08 5.02
C ARG A 241 -18.15 -0.25 4.88
N ASP A 242 -18.79 -0.81 5.90
CA ASP A 242 -20.19 -1.25 5.79
C ASP A 242 -21.17 -0.23 6.39
N ILE A 243 -20.70 0.66 7.28
CA ILE A 243 -21.52 1.72 7.88
C ILE A 243 -21.22 3.08 7.24
N LEU A 244 -19.94 3.46 7.09
CA LEU A 244 -19.56 4.70 6.44
C LEU A 244 -19.44 4.58 4.89
N HIS A 245 -19.55 3.37 4.36
CA HIS A 245 -19.44 3.06 2.93
C HIS A 245 -18.13 3.54 2.26
N LEU A 246 -17.05 3.63 3.04
CA LEU A 246 -15.74 4.01 2.52
C LEU A 246 -15.12 2.83 1.78
N ARG A 247 -14.63 3.10 0.58
CA ARG A 247 -13.90 2.12 -0.23
C ARG A 247 -12.62 2.76 -0.74
N PRO A 248 -11.49 2.02 -0.74
CA PRO A 248 -10.29 2.52 -1.42
C PRO A 248 -10.59 2.71 -2.89
N LEU A 249 -10.02 3.76 -3.47
CA LEU A 249 -10.03 3.96 -4.91
C LEU A 249 -8.83 3.21 -5.50
N ASP A 250 -9.08 2.46 -6.55
CA ASP A 250 -8.00 1.83 -7.29
C ASP A 250 -7.22 2.89 -8.08
N PRO A 251 -5.89 2.75 -8.22
CA PRO A 251 -5.13 3.59 -9.13
C PRO A 251 -5.68 3.52 -10.56
N ILE A 252 -5.62 4.62 -11.31
CA ILE A 252 -6.18 4.69 -12.69
C ILE A 252 -5.56 3.64 -13.60
N ASP A 253 -4.28 3.32 -13.41
CA ASP A 253 -3.52 2.29 -14.16
C ASP A 253 -3.10 1.13 -13.23
N ALA A 254 -4.02 0.63 -12.39
CA ALA A 254 -3.72 -0.49 -11.51
C ALA A 254 -3.19 -1.68 -12.33
N ALA A 255 -1.98 -2.10 -12.03
CA ALA A 255 -1.47 -3.34 -12.60
C ALA A 255 -2.24 -4.52 -12.01
N PRO A 256 -2.44 -5.61 -12.78
CA PRO A 256 -3.06 -6.83 -12.25
C PRO A 256 -2.36 -7.27 -10.96
N ASP A 257 -3.15 -7.53 -9.92
CA ASP A 257 -2.69 -7.86 -8.58
C ASP A 257 -2.97 -9.32 -8.18
N ALA A 258 -2.67 -9.67 -6.92
CA ALA A 258 -2.90 -11.02 -6.40
C ALA A 258 -4.38 -11.40 -6.33
N ILE A 259 -5.30 -10.42 -6.24
CA ILE A 259 -6.75 -10.65 -6.23
C ILE A 259 -7.19 -11.04 -7.64
N ASP A 260 -6.72 -10.34 -8.67
CA ASP A 260 -6.98 -10.67 -10.07
C ASP A 260 -6.47 -12.06 -10.43
N TYR A 261 -5.28 -12.41 -9.94
CA TYR A 261 -4.72 -13.76 -10.10
C TYR A 261 -5.63 -14.82 -9.47
N GLY A 262 -6.07 -14.60 -8.23
CA GLY A 262 -6.99 -15.50 -7.54
C GLY A 262 -8.31 -15.65 -8.30
N ASN A 263 -8.92 -14.54 -8.71
CA ASN A 263 -10.19 -14.50 -9.44
C ASN A 263 -10.09 -15.27 -10.78
N ALA A 264 -8.99 -15.11 -11.51
CA ALA A 264 -8.78 -15.83 -12.77
C ALA A 264 -8.70 -17.34 -12.56
N ILE A 265 -8.02 -17.82 -11.50
CA ILE A 265 -7.92 -19.24 -11.15
C ILE A 265 -9.29 -19.78 -10.75
N HIS A 266 -10.01 -19.11 -9.83
CA HIS A 266 -11.35 -19.53 -9.41
C HIS A 266 -12.31 -19.63 -10.60
N ALA A 267 -12.32 -18.63 -11.49
CA ALA A 267 -13.13 -18.66 -12.70
C ALA A 267 -12.76 -19.80 -13.66
N ALA A 268 -11.47 -20.10 -13.77
CA ALA A 268 -11.02 -21.22 -14.63
C ALA A 268 -11.46 -22.59 -14.07
N LEU A 269 -11.30 -22.79 -12.75
CA LEU A 269 -11.71 -24.03 -12.10
C LEU A 269 -13.24 -24.18 -12.09
N ASP A 270 -13.99 -23.13 -11.81
CA ASP A 270 -15.46 -23.13 -11.88
C ASP A 270 -15.95 -23.55 -13.27
N ARG A 271 -15.49 -22.88 -14.33
CA ARG A 271 -15.87 -23.22 -15.72
C ARG A 271 -15.49 -24.64 -16.09
N PHE A 272 -14.33 -25.10 -15.63
CA PHE A 272 -13.86 -26.44 -15.89
C PHE A 272 -14.74 -27.50 -15.19
N VAL A 273 -15.02 -27.33 -13.89
CA VAL A 273 -15.85 -28.28 -13.11
C VAL A 273 -17.28 -28.32 -13.67
N ARG A 274 -17.86 -27.18 -14.03
CA ARG A 274 -19.20 -27.12 -14.69
C ARG A 274 -19.21 -27.83 -16.04
N LYS A 275 -18.13 -27.70 -16.83
CA LYS A 275 -18.01 -28.38 -18.12
C LYS A 275 -17.92 -29.88 -17.96
N TYR A 276 -17.27 -30.34 -16.88
CA TYR A 276 -17.02 -31.77 -16.59
C TYR A 276 -17.48 -32.12 -15.17
N PRO A 277 -18.77 -32.21 -14.90
CA PRO A 277 -19.28 -32.43 -13.55
C PRO A 277 -19.02 -33.83 -13.00
N SER A 278 -18.87 -34.86 -13.84
CA SER A 278 -18.70 -36.27 -13.42
C SER A 278 -17.42 -36.90 -13.91
N LYS A 279 -17.23 -37.05 -15.21
CA LYS A 279 -16.07 -37.75 -15.80
C LYS A 279 -15.13 -36.80 -16.51
N LEU A 280 -13.83 -37.00 -16.34
CA LEU A 280 -12.81 -36.20 -17.02
C LEU A 280 -12.44 -36.83 -18.37
N PRO A 281 -12.36 -36.06 -19.47
CA PRO A 281 -11.86 -36.52 -20.74
C PRO A 281 -10.34 -36.76 -20.69
N ARG A 282 -9.77 -37.42 -21.70
CA ARG A 282 -8.32 -37.63 -21.78
C ARG A 282 -7.56 -36.29 -21.89
N GLN A 283 -8.10 -35.35 -22.66
CA GLN A 283 -7.55 -34.00 -22.89
C GLN A 283 -7.93 -32.98 -21.80
N ALA A 284 -8.33 -33.38 -20.60
CA ALA A 284 -8.78 -32.51 -19.53
C ALA A 284 -7.79 -31.37 -19.18
N LEU A 285 -6.49 -31.65 -19.25
CA LEU A 285 -5.46 -30.68 -19.01
C LEU A 285 -5.46 -29.55 -20.07
N ASP A 286 -5.48 -29.93 -21.34
CA ASP A 286 -5.49 -29.01 -22.46
C ASP A 286 -6.76 -28.12 -22.44
N ASP A 287 -7.90 -28.74 -22.09
CA ASP A 287 -9.16 -28.03 -21.91
C ASP A 287 -9.08 -26.99 -20.75
N LEU A 288 -8.50 -27.38 -19.60
CA LEU A 288 -8.33 -26.46 -18.46
C LEU A 288 -7.38 -25.33 -18.81
N LEU A 289 -6.28 -25.60 -19.50
CA LEU A 289 -5.35 -24.58 -19.97
C LEU A 289 -6.00 -23.60 -20.98
N THR A 290 -6.86 -24.12 -21.86
CA THR A 290 -7.63 -23.29 -22.80
C THR A 290 -8.61 -22.37 -22.05
N ILE A 291 -9.38 -22.93 -21.12
CA ILE A 291 -10.30 -22.17 -20.25
C ILE A 291 -9.52 -21.11 -19.44
N GLY A 292 -8.34 -21.49 -18.92
CA GLY A 292 -7.47 -20.55 -18.19
C GLY A 292 -7.06 -19.36 -19.05
N LYS A 293 -6.63 -19.58 -20.30
CA LYS A 293 -6.30 -18.47 -21.23
C LYS A 293 -7.46 -17.51 -21.40
N ASP A 294 -8.67 -18.02 -21.53
CA ASP A 294 -9.88 -17.19 -21.66
C ASP A 294 -10.17 -16.40 -20.36
N CYS A 295 -9.96 -17.02 -19.19
CA CYS A 295 -10.18 -16.37 -17.90
C CYS A 295 -9.13 -15.29 -17.56
N PHE A 296 -7.86 -15.53 -17.92
CA PHE A 296 -6.82 -14.51 -17.81
C PHE A 296 -7.01 -13.37 -18.82
N GLY A 297 -7.66 -13.65 -19.97
CA GLY A 297 -8.09 -12.65 -20.94
C GLY A 297 -6.99 -11.68 -21.37
N ALA A 298 -7.30 -10.37 -21.37
CA ALA A 298 -6.36 -9.32 -21.74
C ALA A 298 -5.16 -9.21 -20.77
N ALA A 299 -5.30 -9.66 -19.53
CA ALA A 299 -4.21 -9.61 -18.55
C ALA A 299 -2.99 -10.43 -18.99
N ILE A 300 -3.17 -11.48 -19.79
CA ILE A 300 -2.07 -12.31 -20.30
C ILE A 300 -1.13 -11.54 -21.24
N ALA A 301 -1.57 -10.42 -21.81
CA ALA A 301 -0.72 -9.52 -22.60
C ALA A 301 0.29 -8.77 -21.72
N ASN A 302 0.04 -8.66 -20.41
CA ASN A 302 1.00 -8.07 -19.48
C ASN A 302 2.22 -9.00 -19.34
N PRO A 303 3.46 -8.52 -19.54
CA PRO A 303 4.67 -9.33 -19.43
C PRO A 303 4.81 -10.05 -18.07
N ASN A 304 4.43 -9.41 -16.98
CA ASN A 304 4.50 -10.00 -15.63
C ASN A 304 3.53 -11.17 -15.48
N VAL A 305 2.28 -11.02 -15.96
CA VAL A 305 1.28 -12.09 -15.95
C VAL A 305 1.77 -13.28 -16.79
N ARG A 306 2.25 -13.03 -18.00
CA ARG A 306 2.75 -14.07 -18.89
C ARG A 306 3.97 -14.80 -18.34
N THR A 307 4.90 -14.06 -17.66
CA THR A 307 6.17 -14.63 -17.19
C THR A 307 6.02 -15.33 -15.84
N PHE A 308 5.17 -14.81 -14.94
CA PHE A 308 5.10 -15.31 -13.56
C PHE A 308 3.81 -16.04 -13.24
N TRP A 309 2.65 -15.57 -13.72
CA TRP A 309 1.37 -16.16 -13.35
C TRP A 309 1.00 -17.34 -14.22
N TRP A 310 1.22 -17.23 -15.53
CA TRP A 310 0.85 -18.29 -16.44
C TRP A 310 1.58 -19.62 -16.17
N PRO A 311 2.91 -19.66 -15.98
CA PRO A 311 3.60 -20.92 -15.65
C PRO A 311 3.19 -21.51 -14.30
N ARG A 312 2.78 -20.65 -13.34
CA ARG A 312 2.20 -21.14 -12.08
C ARG A 312 0.84 -21.79 -12.32
N PHE A 313 0.00 -21.18 -13.14
CA PHE A 313 -1.30 -21.74 -13.48
C PHE A 313 -1.16 -23.08 -14.22
N GLU A 314 -0.21 -23.23 -15.13
CA GLU A 314 0.07 -24.50 -15.81
C GLU A 314 0.38 -25.62 -14.81
N ARG A 315 1.21 -25.36 -13.79
CA ARG A 315 1.50 -26.32 -12.73
C ARG A 315 0.28 -26.62 -11.85
N ILE A 316 -0.51 -25.60 -11.52
CA ILE A 316 -1.78 -25.77 -10.79
C ILE A 316 -2.73 -26.64 -11.59
N ALA A 317 -2.86 -26.42 -12.89
CA ALA A 317 -3.76 -27.18 -13.76
C ALA A 317 -3.38 -28.67 -13.82
N ASP A 318 -2.10 -28.98 -13.98
CA ASP A 318 -1.62 -30.37 -13.99
C ASP A 318 -1.86 -31.06 -12.65
N TRP A 319 -1.50 -30.40 -11.54
CA TRP A 319 -1.75 -30.89 -10.19
C TRP A 319 -3.25 -31.11 -9.93
N PHE A 320 -4.10 -30.16 -10.32
CA PHE A 320 -5.54 -30.21 -10.13
C PHE A 320 -6.18 -31.35 -10.92
N ILE A 321 -5.80 -31.52 -12.17
CA ILE A 321 -6.30 -32.68 -13.00
C ILE A 321 -5.91 -33.99 -12.40
N THR A 322 -4.68 -34.11 -11.89
CA THR A 322 -4.22 -35.35 -11.22
C THR A 322 -5.03 -35.61 -9.94
N LEU A 323 -5.27 -34.59 -9.13
CA LEU A 323 -6.12 -34.68 -7.94
C LEU A 323 -7.54 -35.10 -8.30
N GLU A 324 -8.16 -34.47 -9.30
CA GLU A 324 -9.54 -34.75 -9.71
C GLU A 324 -9.70 -36.16 -10.28
N ARG A 325 -8.72 -36.70 -11.02
CA ARG A 325 -8.74 -38.08 -11.50
C ARG A 325 -8.80 -39.11 -10.37
N ASN A 326 -8.12 -38.82 -9.26
CA ASN A 326 -8.03 -39.71 -8.11
C ASN A 326 -9.25 -39.67 -7.19
N ARG A 327 -10.00 -38.56 -7.18
CA ARG A 327 -11.09 -38.33 -6.20
C ARG A 327 -12.51 -38.45 -6.76
N ARG A 328 -12.69 -38.48 -8.08
CA ARG A 328 -14.03 -38.46 -8.70
C ARG A 328 -14.78 -39.79 -8.69
N PHE A 329 -14.16 -40.89 -8.29
CA PHE A 329 -14.83 -42.21 -8.31
C PHE A 329 -16.01 -42.29 -7.30
N ASP A 330 -15.95 -41.52 -6.18
CA ASP A 330 -17.01 -41.47 -5.18
C ASP A 330 -17.91 -40.21 -5.31
N LEU A 331 -17.71 -39.42 -6.36
CA LEU A 331 -18.42 -38.17 -6.56
C LEU A 331 -19.73 -38.42 -7.33
N ILE A 332 -20.84 -37.95 -6.76
CA ILE A 332 -22.14 -37.94 -7.44
C ILE A 332 -22.28 -36.69 -8.27
N GLU A 333 -22.10 -35.52 -7.62
CA GLU A 333 -22.38 -34.22 -8.20
C GLU A 333 -21.52 -33.15 -7.57
N SER A 334 -21.14 -32.12 -8.35
CA SER A 334 -20.41 -30.94 -7.90
C SER A 334 -21.21 -29.67 -8.20
N PHE A 335 -21.37 -28.85 -7.19
CA PHE A 335 -21.97 -27.52 -7.27
C PHE A 335 -20.86 -26.50 -7.13
N THR A 336 -20.77 -25.57 -8.07
CA THR A 336 -19.72 -24.53 -8.04
C THR A 336 -20.33 -23.14 -8.01
N GLU A 337 -19.65 -22.19 -7.32
CA GLU A 337 -20.03 -20.78 -7.23
C GLU A 337 -21.50 -20.58 -6.79
N ARG A 338 -21.97 -21.43 -5.86
CA ARG A 338 -23.35 -21.37 -5.37
C ARG A 338 -23.51 -20.32 -4.30
N THR A 339 -24.54 -19.50 -4.46
CA THR A 339 -24.96 -18.55 -3.44
C THR A 339 -25.85 -19.23 -2.41
N GLY A 340 -25.70 -18.84 -1.16
CA GLY A 340 -26.49 -19.36 -0.04
C GLY A 340 -26.71 -18.31 1.02
N GLN A 341 -27.76 -18.51 1.80
CA GLN A 341 -28.10 -17.64 2.93
C GLN A 341 -28.71 -18.42 4.08
N LEU A 342 -28.55 -17.86 5.28
CA LEU A 342 -29.13 -18.37 6.51
C LEU A 342 -29.57 -17.19 7.37
N GLU A 343 -30.81 -17.26 7.88
CA GLU A 343 -31.34 -16.26 8.81
C GLU A 343 -31.01 -16.63 10.24
N ILE A 344 -30.54 -15.66 11.01
CA ILE A 344 -30.24 -15.77 12.43
C ILE A 344 -31.12 -14.78 13.19
N ASN A 345 -31.90 -15.29 14.14
CA ASN A 345 -32.66 -14.41 15.02
C ASN A 345 -31.72 -13.76 16.03
N ALA A 346 -31.71 -12.44 16.06
CA ALA A 346 -30.89 -11.65 16.95
C ALA A 346 -31.74 -10.58 17.68
N PRO A 347 -31.27 -10.03 18.82
CA PRO A 347 -32.05 -9.06 19.60
C PRO A 347 -32.50 -7.83 18.81
N GLY A 348 -31.70 -7.33 17.90
CA GLY A 348 -32.02 -6.18 17.05
C GLY A 348 -32.79 -6.52 15.76
N GLY A 349 -33.32 -7.75 15.63
CA GLY A 349 -34.05 -8.25 14.46
C GLY A 349 -33.28 -9.33 13.69
N THR A 350 -33.87 -9.84 12.63
CA THR A 350 -33.26 -10.89 11.78
C THR A 350 -31.97 -10.42 11.17
N PHE A 351 -30.94 -11.26 11.26
CA PHE A 351 -29.64 -11.07 10.61
C PHE A 351 -29.47 -12.13 9.51
N THR A 352 -29.11 -11.71 8.30
CA THR A 352 -28.94 -12.60 7.17
C THR A 352 -27.45 -12.86 6.93
N LEU A 353 -27.01 -14.08 7.20
CA LEU A 353 -25.68 -14.56 6.83
C LEU A 353 -25.71 -15.04 5.39
N THR A 354 -24.78 -14.58 4.55
CA THR A 354 -24.69 -14.99 3.15
C THR A 354 -23.35 -15.67 2.88
N ALA A 355 -23.33 -16.61 1.95
CA ALA A 355 -22.13 -17.26 1.47
C ALA A 355 -22.18 -17.41 -0.06
N LYS A 356 -21.01 -17.53 -0.64
CA LYS A 356 -20.81 -17.98 -2.00
C LYS A 356 -19.73 -19.06 -1.94
N ALA A 357 -20.17 -20.33 -1.98
CA ALA A 357 -19.26 -21.45 -1.88
C ALA A 357 -18.55 -21.66 -3.22
N ASP A 358 -17.22 -21.74 -3.20
CA ASP A 358 -16.44 -22.03 -4.42
C ASP A 358 -16.86 -23.37 -5.03
N ARG A 359 -16.99 -24.41 -4.17
CA ARG A 359 -17.42 -25.74 -4.61
C ARG A 359 -18.02 -26.54 -3.45
N ILE A 360 -19.09 -27.23 -3.72
CA ILE A 360 -19.72 -28.22 -2.83
C ILE A 360 -19.84 -29.52 -3.58
N ASP A 361 -19.21 -30.58 -3.08
CA ASP A 361 -19.27 -31.92 -3.67
C ASP A 361 -20.19 -32.82 -2.86
N ARG A 362 -21.09 -33.53 -3.55
CA ARG A 362 -21.91 -34.57 -2.98
C ARG A 362 -21.32 -35.93 -3.29
N HIS A 363 -21.03 -36.70 -2.27
CA HIS A 363 -20.46 -38.04 -2.38
C HIS A 363 -21.50 -39.16 -2.26
N VAL A 364 -21.12 -40.38 -2.71
CA VAL A 364 -22.01 -41.57 -2.72
C VAL A 364 -22.56 -41.90 -1.33
N ASN A 365 -21.84 -41.60 -0.27
CA ASN A 365 -22.26 -41.74 1.13
C ASN A 365 -23.29 -40.70 1.56
N GLY A 366 -23.78 -39.81 0.67
CA GLY A 366 -24.71 -38.71 0.94
C GLY A 366 -24.12 -37.53 1.65
N GLY A 367 -22.82 -37.54 1.96
CA GLY A 367 -22.14 -36.44 2.64
C GLY A 367 -21.75 -35.30 1.70
N LEU A 368 -21.76 -34.07 2.25
CA LEU A 368 -21.31 -32.88 1.56
C LEU A 368 -19.87 -32.56 1.95
N TYR A 369 -19.05 -32.22 0.96
CA TYR A 369 -17.69 -31.71 1.13
C TYR A 369 -17.68 -30.25 0.68
N ILE A 370 -17.44 -29.34 1.62
CA ILE A 370 -17.38 -27.91 1.36
C ILE A 370 -15.93 -27.57 1.02
N ILE A 371 -15.69 -27.02 -0.16
CA ILE A 371 -14.35 -26.84 -0.71
C ILE A 371 -14.13 -25.38 -1.04
N ASP A 372 -13.02 -24.81 -0.53
CA ASP A 372 -12.60 -23.45 -0.74
C ASP A 372 -11.20 -23.42 -1.37
N TYR A 373 -11.04 -22.71 -2.48
CA TYR A 373 -9.79 -22.52 -3.19
C TYR A 373 -9.05 -21.30 -2.67
N LYS A 374 -7.79 -21.45 -2.34
CA LYS A 374 -6.94 -20.35 -1.85
C LYS A 374 -5.64 -20.27 -2.64
N THR A 375 -5.33 -19.12 -3.20
CA THR A 375 -4.03 -18.84 -3.83
C THR A 375 -2.98 -18.35 -2.84
N GLY A 376 -3.41 -17.99 -1.62
CA GLY A 376 -2.58 -17.51 -0.53
C GLY A 376 -2.38 -18.55 0.58
N VAL A 377 -2.09 -18.03 1.79
CA VAL A 377 -1.84 -18.85 2.98
C VAL A 377 -3.14 -19.43 3.52
N LEU A 378 -3.16 -20.74 3.78
CA LEU A 378 -4.31 -21.40 4.40
C LEU A 378 -4.38 -21.09 5.90
N PRO A 379 -5.61 -20.95 6.47
CA PRO A 379 -5.78 -20.83 7.89
C PRO A 379 -5.25 -22.08 8.62
N SER A 380 -4.63 -21.89 9.79
CA SER A 380 -4.18 -23.03 10.59
C SER A 380 -5.36 -23.80 11.17
N LYS A 381 -5.17 -25.10 11.43
CA LYS A 381 -6.21 -25.91 12.09
C LYS A 381 -6.65 -25.32 13.41
N THR A 382 -5.74 -24.73 14.16
CA THR A 382 -6.03 -24.07 15.42
C THR A 382 -6.99 -22.90 15.22
N LYS A 383 -6.78 -22.02 14.23
CA LYS A 383 -7.67 -20.89 13.92
C LYS A 383 -9.07 -21.33 13.47
N ILE A 384 -9.17 -22.45 12.77
CA ILE A 384 -10.47 -23.02 12.36
C ILE A 384 -11.21 -23.56 13.59
N LEU A 385 -10.52 -24.32 14.46
CA LEU A 385 -11.10 -24.90 15.66
C LEU A 385 -11.42 -23.85 16.74
N SER A 386 -10.68 -22.76 16.83
CA SER A 386 -10.96 -21.66 17.75
C SER A 386 -12.10 -20.75 17.28
N GLY A 387 -12.55 -20.87 16.02
CA GLY A 387 -13.56 -19.99 15.42
C GLY A 387 -13.02 -18.67 14.88
N GLU A 388 -11.68 -18.47 14.84
CA GLU A 388 -11.07 -17.28 14.24
C GLU A 388 -11.13 -17.28 12.71
N ALA A 389 -11.23 -18.48 12.08
CA ALA A 389 -11.42 -18.66 10.64
C ALA A 389 -12.75 -19.42 10.40
N PRO A 390 -13.90 -18.76 10.54
CA PRO A 390 -15.19 -19.41 10.55
C PRO A 390 -15.79 -19.65 9.15
N GLN A 391 -15.12 -19.25 8.05
CA GLN A 391 -15.67 -19.27 6.69
C GLN A 391 -16.26 -20.64 6.33
N LEU A 392 -15.47 -21.69 6.24
CA LEU A 392 -15.95 -23.02 5.85
C LEU A 392 -16.93 -23.65 6.87
N PRO A 393 -16.73 -23.55 8.21
CA PRO A 393 -17.75 -23.96 9.18
C PRO A 393 -19.11 -23.27 9.00
N LEU A 394 -19.13 -21.97 8.65
CA LEU A 394 -20.38 -21.25 8.40
C LEU A 394 -21.03 -21.67 7.06
N GLU A 395 -20.23 -21.90 6.03
CA GLU A 395 -20.72 -22.47 4.76
C GLU A 395 -21.32 -23.86 4.98
N ALA A 396 -20.71 -24.70 5.83
CA ALA A 396 -21.26 -25.97 6.22
C ALA A 396 -22.59 -25.83 6.97
N ALA A 397 -22.72 -24.84 7.85
CA ALA A 397 -23.98 -24.55 8.53
C ALA A 397 -25.11 -24.17 7.56
N ILE A 398 -24.79 -23.33 6.56
CA ILE A 398 -25.72 -22.97 5.48
C ILE A 398 -26.09 -24.18 4.65
N ALA A 399 -25.12 -25.06 4.29
CA ALA A 399 -25.36 -26.29 3.53
C ALA A 399 -26.23 -27.29 4.29
N ASN A 400 -25.96 -27.47 5.59
CA ASN A 400 -26.73 -28.37 6.45
C ASN A 400 -28.20 -27.94 6.58
N SER A 401 -28.47 -26.62 6.55
CA SER A 401 -29.84 -26.07 6.61
C SER A 401 -30.56 -26.06 5.24
N GLY A 402 -29.84 -26.39 4.15
CA GLY A 402 -30.39 -26.28 2.80
C GLY A 402 -30.48 -24.86 2.28
N GLY A 403 -29.62 -23.95 2.81
CA GLY A 403 -29.64 -22.54 2.46
C GLY A 403 -28.91 -22.17 1.17
N PHE A 404 -28.27 -23.13 0.47
CA PHE A 404 -27.65 -22.91 -0.84
C PHE A 404 -28.66 -23.18 -1.98
N GLU A 405 -28.58 -22.35 -3.01
CA GLU A 405 -29.39 -22.51 -4.23
C GLU A 405 -29.10 -23.84 -4.92
N ASP A 406 -30.16 -24.53 -5.38
CA ASP A 406 -30.11 -25.82 -6.08
C ASP A 406 -29.46 -26.97 -5.29
N LEU A 407 -29.22 -26.78 -3.99
CA LEU A 407 -28.64 -27.80 -3.12
C LEU A 407 -29.67 -28.23 -2.07
N ASN A 408 -30.13 -29.46 -2.15
CA ASN A 408 -30.92 -30.03 -1.07
C ASN A 408 -30.07 -30.15 0.21
N SER A 409 -30.67 -29.92 1.38
CA SER A 409 -30.00 -30.10 2.66
C SER A 409 -29.26 -31.44 2.74
N GLY A 410 -28.09 -31.40 3.35
CA GLY A 410 -27.26 -32.60 3.51
C GLY A 410 -26.22 -32.37 4.59
N LEU A 411 -25.80 -33.46 5.24
CA LEU A 411 -24.83 -33.37 6.32
C LEU A 411 -23.44 -33.12 5.76
N SER A 412 -22.83 -32.00 6.13
CA SER A 412 -21.44 -31.70 5.81
C SER A 412 -20.50 -32.66 6.55
N ARG A 413 -19.70 -33.42 5.79
CA ARG A 413 -18.78 -34.44 6.31
C ARG A 413 -17.34 -33.96 6.33
N ALA A 414 -16.97 -33.06 5.40
CA ALA A 414 -15.62 -32.55 5.30
C ALA A 414 -15.61 -31.06 4.94
N LEU A 415 -14.65 -30.35 5.52
CA LEU A 415 -14.26 -28.99 5.13
C LEU A 415 -12.90 -29.09 4.46
N VAL A 416 -12.77 -28.55 3.29
CA VAL A 416 -11.57 -28.71 2.46
C VAL A 416 -11.02 -27.37 2.03
N TYR A 417 -9.79 -27.10 2.38
CA TYR A 417 -9.02 -26.01 1.81
C TYR A 417 -8.08 -26.55 0.75
N VAL A 418 -8.13 -25.96 -0.42
CA VAL A 418 -7.25 -26.29 -1.54
C VAL A 418 -6.33 -25.11 -1.79
N ARG A 419 -5.05 -25.24 -1.43
CA ARG A 419 -4.06 -24.22 -1.77
C ARG A 419 -3.61 -24.40 -3.21
N LEU A 420 -3.56 -23.30 -3.95
CA LEU A 420 -3.25 -23.25 -5.38
C LEU A 420 -2.21 -22.14 -5.61
N ASP A 421 -0.99 -22.32 -5.11
CA ASP A 421 0.08 -21.32 -5.22
C ASP A 421 1.00 -21.54 -6.44
N GLY A 422 0.92 -22.73 -7.07
CA GLY A 422 1.74 -23.08 -8.22
C GLY A 422 3.24 -23.24 -7.90
N GLY A 423 3.58 -23.50 -6.64
CA GLY A 423 4.92 -23.80 -6.17
C GLY A 423 5.36 -25.24 -6.44
N ASP A 424 6.11 -25.81 -5.51
CA ASP A 424 6.46 -27.23 -5.48
C ASP A 424 6.20 -27.76 -4.05
N PRO A 425 5.13 -28.56 -3.84
CA PRO A 425 4.08 -28.96 -4.78
C PRO A 425 3.18 -27.80 -5.21
N ALA A 426 2.61 -27.88 -6.41
CA ALA A 426 1.80 -26.81 -7.02
C ALA A 426 0.46 -26.55 -6.31
N GLY A 427 0.02 -27.48 -5.46
CA GLY A 427 -1.16 -27.35 -4.63
C GLY A 427 -1.10 -28.24 -3.40
N GLU A 428 -2.01 -27.98 -2.46
CA GLU A 428 -2.18 -28.76 -1.24
C GLU A 428 -3.67 -29.00 -1.00
N TRP A 429 -4.06 -30.26 -0.75
CA TRP A 429 -5.39 -30.67 -0.36
C TRP A 429 -5.43 -30.87 1.15
N ARG A 430 -6.03 -29.96 1.90
CA ARG A 430 -6.13 -30.03 3.35
C ARG A 430 -7.58 -30.27 3.77
N VAL A 431 -7.81 -31.39 4.43
CA VAL A 431 -9.16 -31.87 4.81
C VAL A 431 -9.34 -31.84 6.34
N ILE A 432 -10.54 -31.48 6.77
CA ILE A 432 -11.03 -31.56 8.15
C ILE A 432 -12.32 -32.37 8.13
N GLU A 433 -12.27 -33.59 8.69
CA GLU A 433 -13.42 -34.51 8.72
C GLU A 433 -13.98 -34.73 10.13
N LYS A 434 -13.18 -34.37 11.16
CA LYS A 434 -13.57 -34.59 12.54
C LYS A 434 -14.54 -33.52 13.01
N ASN A 435 -15.70 -33.96 13.52
CA ASN A 435 -16.70 -33.10 14.18
C ASN A 435 -17.23 -31.93 13.33
N VAL A 436 -17.28 -32.06 12.00
CA VAL A 436 -17.71 -30.99 11.10
C VAL A 436 -19.10 -30.43 11.47
N PRO A 437 -20.13 -31.24 11.79
CA PRO A 437 -21.42 -30.70 12.23
C PRO A 437 -21.32 -29.85 13.50
N ALA A 438 -20.54 -30.29 14.48
CA ALA A 438 -20.33 -29.54 15.72
C ALA A 438 -19.56 -28.22 15.47
N LEU A 439 -18.58 -28.22 14.56
CA LEU A 439 -17.88 -26.99 14.16
C LEU A 439 -18.82 -26.00 13.46
N ALA A 440 -19.72 -26.50 12.61
CA ALA A 440 -20.72 -25.67 11.93
C ALA A 440 -21.69 -25.02 12.95
N GLU A 441 -22.17 -25.80 13.92
CA GLU A 441 -23.05 -25.32 14.99
C GLU A 441 -22.34 -24.32 15.89
N GLN A 442 -21.10 -24.59 16.29
CA GLN A 442 -20.29 -23.69 17.08
C GLN A 442 -20.05 -22.36 16.36
N ALA A 443 -19.70 -22.41 15.06
CA ALA A 443 -19.51 -21.21 14.26
C ALA A 443 -20.79 -20.37 14.16
N LEU A 444 -21.93 -21.02 13.94
CA LEU A 444 -23.24 -20.35 13.90
C LEU A 444 -23.60 -19.70 15.24
N SER A 445 -23.38 -20.42 16.34
CA SER A 445 -23.58 -19.87 17.71
C SER A 445 -22.64 -18.67 17.96
N GLY A 446 -21.40 -18.75 17.47
CA GLY A 446 -20.44 -17.65 17.55
C GLY A 446 -20.91 -16.40 16.80
N VAL A 447 -21.48 -16.57 15.60
CA VAL A 447 -22.05 -15.44 14.84
C VAL A 447 -23.28 -14.86 15.56
N ALA A 448 -24.17 -15.71 16.09
CA ALA A 448 -25.33 -15.24 16.85
C ALA A 448 -24.92 -14.43 18.09
N ALA A 449 -23.88 -14.88 18.80
CA ALA A 449 -23.33 -14.16 19.95
C ALA A 449 -22.67 -12.83 19.53
N LEU A 450 -21.90 -12.83 18.42
CA LEU A 450 -21.29 -11.63 17.85
C LEU A 450 -22.35 -10.58 17.48
N VAL A 451 -23.35 -10.98 16.70
CA VAL A 451 -24.45 -10.10 16.30
C VAL A 451 -25.20 -9.59 17.54
N GLY A 452 -25.51 -10.46 18.48
CA GLY A 452 -26.17 -10.07 19.75
C GLY A 452 -25.36 -9.06 20.56
N ALA A 453 -24.04 -9.21 20.62
CA ALA A 453 -23.15 -8.23 21.27
C ALA A 453 -23.18 -6.86 20.57
N PHE A 454 -23.19 -6.86 19.22
CA PHE A 454 -23.28 -5.63 18.45
C PHE A 454 -24.72 -5.10 18.27
N ASP A 455 -25.72 -5.79 18.73
CA ASP A 455 -27.09 -5.27 18.89
C ASP A 455 -27.24 -4.41 20.14
N ASN A 456 -26.25 -4.34 20.99
CA ASN A 456 -26.19 -3.41 22.10
C ASN A 456 -25.58 -2.08 21.68
N ASP A 457 -26.28 -0.96 21.85
CA ASP A 457 -25.84 0.39 21.52
C ASP A 457 -24.49 0.76 22.14
N SER A 458 -24.21 0.23 23.34
CA SER A 458 -22.95 0.51 24.05
C SER A 458 -21.74 -0.19 23.44
N THR A 459 -21.92 -1.20 22.60
CA THR A 459 -20.83 -1.95 21.99
C THR A 459 -20.15 -1.13 20.89
N PRO A 460 -18.87 -0.77 21.04
CA PRO A 460 -18.16 0.01 20.06
C PRO A 460 -17.50 -0.86 18.98
N TYR A 461 -17.29 -0.27 17.82
CA TYR A 461 -16.45 -0.83 16.75
C TYR A 461 -14.99 -0.43 16.96
N HIS A 462 -14.30 -1.12 17.83
CA HIS A 462 -12.91 -0.82 18.17
C HIS A 462 -11.97 -1.02 17.00
N ALA A 463 -11.03 -0.09 16.86
CA ALA A 463 -9.84 -0.32 16.03
C ALA A 463 -8.86 -1.22 16.79
N VAL A 464 -8.54 -2.35 16.20
CA VAL A 464 -7.58 -3.31 16.74
C VAL A 464 -6.33 -3.27 15.87
N PRO A 465 -5.12 -3.02 16.44
CA PRO A 465 -3.90 -3.18 15.68
C PRO A 465 -3.74 -4.65 15.34
N ALA A 466 -3.41 -4.95 14.09
CA ALA A 466 -3.10 -6.32 13.68
C ALA A 466 -1.62 -6.60 13.97
N PRO A 467 -1.24 -7.18 15.11
CA PRO A 467 0.16 -7.36 15.50
C PRO A 467 0.92 -8.30 14.55
N ASP A 468 0.21 -9.23 13.91
CA ASP A 468 0.80 -10.25 13.03
C ASP A 468 0.77 -9.87 11.52
N ARG A 469 0.09 -8.79 11.17
CA ARG A 469 0.03 -8.28 9.81
C ARG A 469 0.76 -6.95 9.80
N GLY A 470 1.96 -6.91 9.24
CA GLY A 470 2.70 -5.66 9.12
C GLY A 470 1.78 -4.51 8.66
N LEU A 471 2.07 -3.29 9.04
CA LEU A 471 1.29 -2.06 8.84
C LEU A 471 0.75 -1.84 7.39
N GLN A 472 1.09 -2.71 6.44
CA GLN A 472 0.82 -2.57 5.01
C GLN A 472 -0.53 -3.16 4.53
N TYR A 473 -1.32 -3.85 5.36
CA TYR A 473 -2.49 -4.61 4.87
C TYR A 473 -3.88 -4.15 5.33
N GLY A 474 -3.98 -3.04 6.04
CA GLY A 474 -5.26 -2.47 6.47
C GLY A 474 -5.65 -1.23 5.69
N ASN A 475 -6.70 -1.29 4.87
CA ASN A 475 -7.18 -0.14 4.08
C ASN A 475 -7.61 1.06 4.95
N TYR A 476 -7.86 0.88 6.24
CA TYR A 476 -8.39 1.91 7.15
C TYR A 476 -7.46 2.28 8.30
N GLN A 477 -6.20 1.83 8.28
CA GLN A 477 -5.25 2.11 9.36
C GLN A 477 -4.94 3.61 9.51
N HIS A 478 -4.85 4.34 8.40
CA HIS A 478 -4.65 5.79 8.41
C HIS A 478 -5.90 6.51 8.95
N LEU A 479 -7.11 6.04 8.64
CA LEU A 479 -8.36 6.56 9.18
C LEU A 479 -8.46 6.28 10.70
N ALA A 480 -8.05 5.09 11.12
CA ALA A 480 -7.98 4.72 12.53
C ALA A 480 -6.78 5.37 13.25
N ARG A 481 -5.89 6.09 12.55
CA ARG A 481 -4.69 6.76 13.09
C ARG A 481 -3.80 5.79 13.88
N VAL A 482 -3.65 4.54 13.41
CA VAL A 482 -2.98 3.46 14.14
C VAL A 482 -1.55 3.85 14.53
N LEU A 483 -0.79 4.50 13.65
CA LEU A 483 0.58 4.93 13.93
C LEU A 483 0.70 5.90 15.12
N GLU A 484 -0.35 6.67 15.42
CA GLU A 484 -0.30 7.71 16.43
C GLU A 484 -0.55 7.19 17.85
N TRP A 485 -1.26 6.07 18.00
CA TRP A 485 -1.57 5.50 19.31
C TRP A 485 -0.92 4.13 19.56
N SER A 486 -0.44 3.43 18.51
CA SER A 486 0.25 2.15 18.65
C SER A 486 1.74 2.30 18.99
N SER A 487 2.39 3.38 18.56
CA SER A 487 3.81 3.64 18.83
C SER A 487 4.11 4.19 20.22
N GLY A 488 3.10 4.49 21.03
CA GLY A 488 3.25 4.97 22.40
C GLY A 488 3.52 3.89 23.45
N GLY A 489 3.78 2.64 23.07
CA GLY A 489 3.93 1.50 23.98
C GLY A 489 5.35 1.01 24.23
N GLU A 490 6.36 1.57 23.58
CA GLU A 490 7.77 1.11 23.73
C GLU A 490 8.62 1.90 24.73
N ASP A 491 8.06 2.91 25.41
CA ASP A 491 8.73 3.56 26.54
C ASP A 491 8.08 3.10 27.87
N LYS A 492 8.37 1.85 28.25
CA LYS A 492 8.30 1.38 29.63
C LYS A 492 9.44 0.41 29.92
#